data_4421b5d8ae50a242be400dad4a9f3e10
#
_entry.id   4421b5d8ae50a242be400dad4a9f3e10
#
_cell.length_a   1.000
_cell.length_b   1.000
_cell.length_c   1.000
_cell.angle_alpha   90.00
_cell.angle_beta   90.00
_cell.angle_gamma   90.00
#
_symmetry.space_group_name_H-M   'P 1'
#
loop_
_entity.id
_entity.type
_entity.pdbx_description
1 polymer ?
#
loop_
_entity_poly.entity_id
_entity_poly.type
_entity_poly.pdbx_seq_one_letter_code
_entity_poly.pdbx_strand_id
1 'polypeptide(L)'
;MPILAIALFGLLSSDLAYGPSTALGRLCEASGSACIVPVAAPSSGWKFSRSQGPKEGESFAAIMKTADTAQSDPDFAGLIVRCAPQGKIEVLVALIRPFPPRSRPQVTIASAGGGTQTFGASMAAAGAAVLLPDEISALAAAKWQAVPSLAISVKENGSEIKGMIALNGLREAYNSLLASCSQ
;
A
#
# COMPACT_ATOMS: atom_id res chain seq x y z
N MET A 1 -4.59 -6.46 69.81
CA MET A 1 -4.46 -7.87 70.24
C MET A 1 -5.28 -8.74 69.30
N PRO A 2 -4.87 -9.88 68.85
CA PRO A 2 -3.53 -10.37 68.52
C PRO A 2 -3.39 -10.77 67.04
N ILE A 3 -2.21 -10.78 66.50
CA ILE A 3 -1.27 -11.90 66.25
C ILE A 3 -1.51 -12.63 64.92
N LEU A 4 -0.56 -12.43 64.05
CA LEU A 4 0.40 -13.36 63.41
C LEU A 4 -0.17 -14.45 62.48
N ALA A 5 0.27 -14.46 61.25
CA ALA A 5 0.95 -15.61 60.70
C ALA A 5 1.68 -15.26 59.41
N ILE A 6 2.93 -15.53 59.42
CA ILE A 6 3.93 -15.55 58.37
C ILE A 6 3.74 -16.83 57.54
N ALA A 7 3.79 -16.78 56.23
CA ALA A 7 4.20 -17.90 55.40
C ALA A 7 5.00 -17.41 54.20
N LEU A 8 6.29 -17.60 54.26
CA LEU A 8 7.25 -17.66 53.15
C LEU A 8 6.99 -18.94 52.34
N PHE A 9 7.01 -18.82 51.04
CA PHE A 9 7.44 -19.85 50.05
C PHE A 9 7.40 -19.10 48.73
N GLY A 10 8.41 -18.99 47.92
CA GLY A 10 9.47 -19.89 47.57
C GLY A 10 9.76 -19.58 46.13
N LEU A 11 10.96 -19.18 45.86
CA LEU A 11 11.60 -18.93 44.55
C LEU A 11 11.29 -20.04 43.55
N LEU A 12 10.94 -19.68 42.33
CA LEU A 12 11.39 -20.37 41.12
C LEU A 12 11.45 -19.35 39.97
N SER A 13 12.64 -18.81 39.79
CA SER A 13 13.10 -18.14 38.58
C SER A 13 13.08 -19.15 37.45
N SER A 14 12.32 -18.87 36.41
CA SER A 14 12.51 -19.53 35.13
C SER A 14 12.84 -18.45 34.12
N ASP A 15 14.14 -18.19 34.00
CA ASP A 15 14.74 -17.49 32.86
C ASP A 15 14.47 -18.30 31.61
N LEU A 16 13.47 -17.92 30.85
CA LEU A 16 13.33 -18.30 29.44
C LEU A 16 14.05 -17.25 28.59
N ALA A 17 15.36 -17.49 28.45
CA ALA A 17 16.16 -16.83 27.42
C ALA A 17 15.57 -17.12 26.04
N TYR A 18 14.87 -16.16 25.50
CA TYR A 18 14.45 -16.16 24.09
C TYR A 18 15.66 -15.77 23.26
N GLY A 19 16.43 -16.78 22.83
CA GLY A 19 17.54 -16.63 21.92
C GLY A 19 17.02 -16.25 20.53
N PRO A 20 17.74 -15.36 19.78
CA PRO A 20 17.38 -15.06 18.40
C PRO A 20 17.60 -16.31 17.55
N SER A 21 16.52 -16.81 16.93
CA SER A 21 16.58 -17.90 15.96
C SER A 21 17.25 -17.42 14.66
N THR A 22 18.57 -17.42 14.65
CA THR A 22 19.40 -17.41 13.45
C THR A 22 19.69 -18.85 13.04
N ALA A 23 18.71 -19.56 12.50
CA ALA A 23 18.94 -20.88 11.91
C ALA A 23 17.88 -21.23 10.86
N LEU A 24 17.86 -20.50 9.77
CA LEU A 24 17.17 -20.92 8.52
C LEU A 24 18.04 -20.59 7.28
N GLY A 25 19.28 -20.97 7.36
CA GLY A 25 20.19 -20.82 6.25
C GLY A 25 21.09 -22.02 6.11
N ARG A 26 20.56 -23.19 5.68
CA ARG A 26 21.29 -24.29 5.01
C ARG A 26 20.44 -25.57 4.92
N LEU A 27 19.46 -25.58 4.04
CA LEU A 27 18.82 -26.83 3.59
C LEU A 27 18.47 -26.77 2.10
N CYS A 28 19.40 -26.31 1.27
CA CYS A 28 19.26 -26.36 -0.20
C CYS A 28 20.48 -26.99 -0.88
N GLU A 29 21.08 -28.00 -0.25
CA GLU A 29 22.21 -28.74 -0.86
C GLU A 29 21.92 -30.21 -0.90
N ALA A 30 21.00 -30.70 -1.69
CA ALA A 30 20.97 -32.07 -2.19
C ALA A 30 19.68 -32.44 -2.92
N SER A 31 19.26 -31.71 -3.89
CA SER A 31 18.33 -32.21 -4.93
C SER A 31 18.04 -31.04 -5.87
N GLY A 32 18.34 -31.16 -7.14
CA GLY A 32 18.21 -30.13 -8.18
C GLY A 32 16.79 -29.51 -8.37
N SER A 33 16.10 -29.24 -7.31
CA SER A 33 14.84 -28.48 -7.29
C SER A 33 15.16 -27.02 -7.07
N ALA A 34 14.72 -26.17 -7.97
CA ALA A 34 14.83 -24.73 -7.88
C ALA A 34 14.30 -24.25 -6.52
N CYS A 35 15.19 -23.72 -5.66
CA CYS A 35 14.79 -23.06 -4.44
C CYS A 35 13.99 -21.81 -4.80
N ILE A 36 12.69 -21.84 -4.58
CA ILE A 36 11.86 -20.64 -4.61
C ILE A 36 12.27 -19.83 -3.37
N VAL A 37 13.20 -18.89 -3.54
CA VAL A 37 13.50 -17.91 -2.51
C VAL A 37 12.23 -17.08 -2.34
N PRO A 38 11.57 -17.07 -1.17
CA PRO A 38 10.48 -16.16 -0.95
C PRO A 38 11.06 -14.75 -1.07
N VAL A 39 10.66 -14.03 -2.12
CA VAL A 39 10.95 -12.61 -2.22
C VAL A 39 10.28 -11.97 -1.00
N ALA A 40 11.11 -11.51 -0.05
CA ALA A 40 10.62 -10.80 1.12
C ALA A 40 9.76 -9.64 0.63
N ALA A 41 8.48 -9.68 0.94
CA ALA A 41 7.56 -8.59 0.63
C ALA A 41 8.14 -7.30 1.23
N PRO A 42 8.17 -6.19 0.50
CA PRO A 42 8.74 -4.95 0.99
C PRO A 42 8.06 -4.56 2.30
N SER A 43 8.84 -4.43 3.37
CA SER A 43 8.39 -4.07 4.73
C SER A 43 7.81 -2.65 4.84
N SER A 44 7.59 -1.99 3.73
CA SER A 44 7.16 -0.60 3.58
C SER A 44 5.65 -0.38 3.68
N GLY A 45 4.86 -1.43 3.93
CA GLY A 45 3.39 -1.36 3.98
C GLY A 45 2.72 -1.20 2.61
N TRP A 46 3.46 -1.25 1.48
CA TRP A 46 2.89 -1.43 0.15
C TRP A 46 2.50 -2.90 -0.04
N LYS A 47 1.29 -3.13 -0.52
CA LYS A 47 0.78 -4.46 -0.82
C LYS A 47 0.82 -4.65 -2.33
N PHE A 48 1.44 -5.74 -2.79
CA PHE A 48 1.42 -6.16 -4.17
C PHE A 48 0.29 -7.17 -4.39
N SER A 49 -0.46 -7.01 -5.47
CA SER A 49 -1.50 -7.95 -5.89
C SER A 49 -1.34 -8.25 -7.36
N ARG A 50 -1.55 -9.51 -7.72
CA ARG A 50 -1.60 -9.98 -9.11
C ARG A 50 -2.87 -10.80 -9.27
N SER A 51 -3.60 -10.57 -10.34
CA SER A 51 -4.77 -11.37 -10.73
C SER A 51 -4.69 -11.69 -12.22
N GLN A 52 -5.25 -12.84 -12.59
CA GLN A 52 -5.43 -13.18 -14.00
C GLN A 52 -6.67 -12.50 -14.52
N GLY A 53 -6.60 -11.99 -15.75
CA GLY A 53 -7.73 -11.42 -16.45
C GLY A 53 -8.70 -12.48 -16.97
N PRO A 54 -9.87 -12.05 -17.44
CA PRO A 54 -10.88 -12.95 -17.99
C PRO A 54 -10.46 -13.60 -19.31
N LYS A 55 -9.47 -13.04 -19.99
CA LYS A 55 -8.89 -13.62 -21.22
C LYS A 55 -7.58 -14.29 -20.91
N GLU A 56 -7.31 -15.39 -21.62
CA GLU A 56 -6.05 -16.13 -21.52
C GLU A 56 -4.87 -15.21 -21.87
N GLY A 57 -3.87 -15.17 -20.97
CA GLY A 57 -2.70 -14.29 -21.12
C GLY A 57 -2.85 -12.87 -20.58
N GLU A 58 -4.05 -12.45 -20.16
CA GLU A 58 -4.20 -11.16 -19.46
C GLU A 58 -3.84 -11.33 -17.97
N SER A 59 -2.89 -10.53 -17.50
CA SER A 59 -2.57 -10.42 -16.08
C SER A 59 -2.69 -8.97 -15.64
N PHE A 60 -3.30 -8.78 -14.47
CA PHE A 60 -3.38 -7.47 -13.82
C PHE A 60 -2.49 -7.47 -12.60
N ALA A 61 -1.62 -6.50 -12.51
CA ALA A 61 -0.80 -6.27 -11.34
C ALA A 61 -1.11 -4.90 -10.75
N ALA A 62 -1.08 -4.82 -9.43
CA ALA A 62 -1.28 -3.57 -8.71
C ALA A 62 -0.44 -3.54 -7.43
N ILE A 63 -0.01 -2.35 -7.08
CA ILE A 63 0.50 -2.03 -5.74
C ILE A 63 -0.48 -1.09 -5.06
N MET A 64 -0.70 -1.27 -3.77
CA MET A 64 -1.62 -0.46 -2.99
C MET A 64 -1.02 -0.07 -1.65
N LYS A 65 -1.30 1.15 -1.25
CA LYS A 65 -0.96 1.72 0.05
C LYS A 65 -2.21 2.21 0.74
N THR A 66 -2.47 1.71 1.94
CA THR A 66 -3.55 2.22 2.77
C THR A 66 -3.23 3.62 3.28
N ALA A 67 -4.26 4.41 3.48
CA ALA A 67 -4.16 5.74 4.08
C ALA A 67 -3.64 5.68 5.52
N ASP A 68 -3.02 6.77 5.96
CA ASP A 68 -2.76 7.00 7.37
C ASP A 68 -4.09 7.34 8.05
N THR A 69 -4.61 6.42 8.84
CA THR A 69 -5.93 6.55 9.49
C THR A 69 -6.01 7.68 10.51
N ALA A 70 -4.87 8.10 11.07
CA ALA A 70 -4.82 9.22 12.01
C ALA A 70 -4.90 10.59 11.32
N GLN A 71 -4.57 10.65 10.02
CA GLN A 71 -4.48 11.88 9.23
C GLN A 71 -5.43 11.88 8.03
N SER A 72 -6.34 10.91 7.95
CA SER A 72 -7.25 10.75 6.82
C SER A 72 -8.70 10.64 7.29
N ASP A 73 -9.59 11.10 6.43
CA ASP A 73 -11.03 10.88 6.61
C ASP A 73 -11.35 9.38 6.56
N PRO A 74 -12.35 8.90 7.30
CA PRO A 74 -12.74 7.48 7.30
C PRO A 74 -13.13 6.94 5.92
N ASP A 75 -13.59 7.82 5.04
CA ASP A 75 -14.00 7.46 3.68
C ASP A 75 -12.83 7.38 2.68
N PHE A 76 -11.60 7.74 3.10
CA PHE A 76 -10.40 7.66 2.26
C PHE A 76 -9.66 6.34 2.54
N ALA A 77 -9.66 5.40 1.60
CA ALA A 77 -9.05 4.08 1.80
C ALA A 77 -7.54 4.05 1.49
N GLY A 78 -7.10 4.73 0.42
CA GLY A 78 -5.69 4.70 0.04
C GLY A 78 -5.41 5.00 -1.41
N LEU A 79 -4.20 4.64 -1.84
CA LEU A 79 -3.68 4.83 -3.20
C LEU A 79 -3.41 3.48 -3.85
N ILE A 80 -3.77 3.36 -5.12
CA ILE A 80 -3.52 2.19 -5.96
C ILE A 80 -2.74 2.65 -7.18
N VAL A 81 -1.68 1.93 -7.52
CA VAL A 81 -0.99 2.03 -8.82
C VAL A 81 -1.10 0.67 -9.49
N ARG A 82 -1.61 0.62 -10.70
CA ARG A 82 -1.85 -0.64 -11.41
C ARG A 82 -1.37 -0.62 -12.84
N CYS A 83 -1.13 -1.82 -13.39
CA CYS A 83 -1.03 -2.01 -14.83
C CYS A 83 -2.44 -2.09 -15.42
N ALA A 84 -2.72 -1.18 -16.34
CA ALA A 84 -3.85 -1.29 -17.24
C ALA A 84 -3.49 -2.18 -18.45
N PRO A 85 -4.46 -2.63 -19.25
CA PRO A 85 -4.21 -3.28 -20.51
C PRO A 85 -3.23 -2.46 -21.38
N GLN A 86 -2.40 -3.15 -22.15
CA GLN A 86 -1.33 -2.57 -23.00
C GLN A 86 -0.14 -1.98 -22.23
N GLY A 87 0.08 -2.38 -20.95
CA GLY A 87 1.24 -1.97 -20.17
C GLY A 87 1.19 -0.53 -19.63
N LYS A 88 0.06 0.14 -19.77
CA LYS A 88 -0.13 1.49 -19.25
C LYS A 88 -0.20 1.45 -17.71
N ILE A 89 0.46 2.39 -17.05
CA ILE A 89 0.34 2.57 -15.60
C ILE A 89 -0.80 3.54 -15.30
N GLU A 90 -1.69 3.15 -14.41
CA GLU A 90 -2.77 3.97 -13.91
C GLU A 90 -2.64 4.17 -12.40
N VAL A 91 -3.01 5.37 -11.95
CA VAL A 91 -3.06 5.73 -10.53
C VAL A 91 -4.50 5.99 -10.12
N LEU A 92 -4.93 5.36 -9.03
CA LEU A 92 -6.29 5.51 -8.52
C LEU A 92 -6.25 5.87 -7.03
N VAL A 93 -7.21 6.67 -6.62
CA VAL A 93 -7.55 6.89 -5.20
C VAL A 93 -8.70 5.97 -4.85
N ALA A 94 -8.50 5.12 -3.86
CA ALA A 94 -9.53 4.22 -3.35
C ALA A 94 -10.35 4.90 -2.25
N LEU A 95 -11.67 4.74 -2.31
CA LEU A 95 -12.64 5.31 -1.38
C LEU A 95 -13.44 4.20 -0.69
N ILE A 96 -13.80 4.40 0.57
CA ILE A 96 -14.72 3.52 1.31
C ILE A 96 -16.16 3.83 0.90
N ARG A 97 -16.54 5.12 0.88
CA ARG A 97 -17.84 5.56 0.39
C ARG A 97 -17.74 5.90 -1.10
N PRO A 98 -18.41 5.15 -1.98
CA PRO A 98 -18.38 5.42 -3.40
C PRO A 98 -19.12 6.71 -3.76
N PHE A 99 -18.59 7.44 -4.73
CA PHE A 99 -19.33 8.49 -5.44
C PHE A 99 -20.23 7.89 -6.54
N PRO A 100 -21.24 8.62 -7.02
CA PRO A 100 -22.01 8.19 -8.17
C PRO A 100 -21.10 7.85 -9.37
N PRO A 101 -21.36 6.78 -10.13
CA PRO A 101 -20.43 6.31 -11.18
C PRO A 101 -20.14 7.29 -12.31
N ARG A 102 -20.99 8.30 -12.49
CA ARG A 102 -20.82 9.35 -13.53
C ARG A 102 -20.24 10.65 -12.99
N SER A 103 -19.84 10.68 -11.73
CA SER A 103 -19.21 11.84 -11.12
C SER A 103 -17.88 12.17 -11.82
N ARG A 104 -17.52 13.43 -11.77
CA ARG A 104 -16.23 13.95 -12.26
C ARG A 104 -15.54 14.73 -11.15
N PRO A 105 -15.03 14.05 -10.16
CA PRO A 105 -14.42 14.70 -9.00
C PRO A 105 -13.18 15.49 -9.41
N GLN A 106 -12.89 16.51 -8.61
CA GLN A 106 -11.62 17.21 -8.65
C GLN A 106 -10.70 16.62 -7.58
N VAL A 107 -9.50 16.27 -7.96
CA VAL A 107 -8.48 15.72 -7.05
C VAL A 107 -7.36 16.73 -6.91
N THR A 108 -7.10 17.13 -5.67
CA THR A 108 -5.98 17.99 -5.32
C THR A 108 -4.92 17.13 -4.64
N ILE A 109 -3.69 17.19 -5.14
CA ILE A 109 -2.53 16.47 -4.60
C ILE A 109 -1.48 17.48 -4.17
N ALA A 110 -1.07 17.40 -2.92
CA ALA A 110 0.02 18.18 -2.37
C ALA A 110 1.14 17.24 -1.89
N SER A 111 2.38 17.54 -2.27
CA SER A 111 3.56 16.81 -1.81
C SER A 111 4.49 17.74 -1.05
N ALA A 112 5.18 17.23 -0.05
CA ALA A 112 6.18 17.97 0.69
C ALA A 112 7.28 18.48 -0.26
N GLY A 113 7.41 19.80 -0.42
CA GLY A 113 8.39 20.43 -1.33
C GLY A 113 7.99 20.43 -2.82
N GLY A 114 6.86 19.84 -3.22
CA GLY A 114 6.45 19.70 -4.64
C GLY A 114 5.29 20.61 -5.06
N GLY A 115 4.75 21.41 -4.16
CA GLY A 115 3.58 22.24 -4.41
C GLY A 115 2.27 21.47 -4.42
N THR A 116 1.19 22.17 -4.78
CA THR A 116 -0.17 21.63 -4.85
C THR A 116 -0.66 21.70 -6.29
N GLN A 117 -1.24 20.61 -6.77
CA GLN A 117 -1.80 20.50 -8.11
C GLN A 117 -3.23 19.95 -8.04
N THR A 118 -4.12 20.46 -8.88
CA THR A 118 -5.51 20.02 -8.96
C THR A 118 -5.82 19.51 -10.35
N PHE A 119 -6.50 18.37 -10.42
CA PHE A 119 -6.81 17.66 -11.66
C PHE A 119 -8.29 17.27 -11.67
N GLY A 120 -8.89 17.27 -12.85
CA GLY A 120 -10.16 16.58 -13.09
C GLY A 120 -9.90 15.07 -13.17
N ALA A 121 -10.77 14.29 -12.55
CA ALA A 121 -10.64 12.84 -12.51
C ALA A 121 -11.94 12.15 -12.94
N SER A 122 -11.90 10.84 -13.15
CA SER A 122 -13.06 10.03 -13.52
C SER A 122 -13.28 8.93 -12.49
N MET A 123 -14.52 8.42 -12.43
CA MET A 123 -14.83 7.30 -11.53
C MET A 123 -14.48 5.96 -12.18
N ALA A 124 -13.96 5.06 -11.37
CA ALA A 124 -13.67 3.67 -11.68
C ALA A 124 -14.28 2.75 -10.61
N ALA A 125 -14.28 1.43 -10.84
CA ALA A 125 -14.76 0.43 -9.89
C ALA A 125 -16.13 0.75 -9.29
N ALA A 126 -17.09 1.09 -10.14
CA ALA A 126 -18.47 1.44 -9.75
C ALA A 126 -18.55 2.59 -8.71
N GLY A 127 -17.62 3.54 -8.77
CA GLY A 127 -17.59 4.69 -7.86
C GLY A 127 -16.71 4.53 -6.62
N ALA A 128 -16.16 3.34 -6.37
CA ALA A 128 -15.28 3.08 -5.23
C ALA A 128 -13.81 3.50 -5.46
N ALA A 129 -13.46 3.92 -6.67
CA ALA A 129 -12.14 4.43 -6.99
C ALA A 129 -12.23 5.63 -7.94
N VAL A 130 -11.30 6.55 -7.75
CA VAL A 130 -11.12 7.74 -8.60
C VAL A 130 -9.88 7.52 -9.44
N LEU A 131 -10.06 7.42 -10.76
CA LEU A 131 -8.98 7.28 -11.71
C LEU A 131 -8.39 8.66 -12.00
N LEU A 132 -7.12 8.82 -11.73
CA LEU A 132 -6.37 10.03 -11.97
C LEU A 132 -5.92 10.13 -13.43
N PRO A 133 -5.72 11.34 -13.99
CA PRO A 133 -5.26 11.51 -15.36
C PRO A 133 -3.82 10.99 -15.56
N ASP A 134 -3.45 10.76 -16.81
CA ASP A 134 -2.20 10.09 -17.19
C ASP A 134 -0.93 10.82 -16.73
N GLU A 135 -0.98 12.13 -16.60
CA GLU A 135 0.14 12.95 -16.09
C GLU A 135 0.55 12.52 -14.68
N ILE A 136 -0.39 12.00 -13.90
CA ILE A 136 -0.11 11.51 -12.53
C ILE A 136 0.76 10.25 -12.56
N SER A 137 0.62 9.40 -13.57
CA SER A 137 1.47 8.22 -13.72
C SER A 137 2.94 8.60 -13.86
N ALA A 138 3.22 9.67 -14.61
CA ALA A 138 4.58 10.20 -14.74
C ALA A 138 5.12 10.80 -13.42
N LEU A 139 4.25 11.45 -12.63
CA LEU A 139 4.62 11.95 -11.30
C LEU A 139 4.93 10.79 -10.33
N ALA A 140 4.13 9.74 -10.34
CA ALA A 140 4.34 8.53 -9.53
C ALA A 140 5.65 7.83 -9.90
N ALA A 141 5.97 7.76 -11.20
CA ALA A 141 7.20 7.14 -11.71
C ALA A 141 8.48 7.89 -11.31
N ALA A 142 8.41 9.21 -11.16
CA ALA A 142 9.59 10.04 -10.95
C ALA A 142 9.56 10.79 -9.63
N LYS A 143 8.68 11.79 -9.50
CA LYS A 143 8.73 12.77 -8.39
C LYS A 143 8.30 12.17 -7.05
N TRP A 144 7.27 11.32 -7.04
CA TRP A 144 6.74 10.78 -5.78
C TRP A 144 7.69 9.81 -5.08
N GLN A 145 8.62 9.21 -5.81
CA GLN A 145 9.63 8.32 -5.23
C GLN A 145 10.66 9.05 -4.34
N ALA A 146 10.68 10.39 -4.40
CA ALA A 146 11.60 11.22 -3.64
C ALA A 146 10.95 11.98 -2.48
N VAL A 147 9.61 11.87 -2.30
CA VAL A 147 8.89 12.57 -1.24
C VAL A 147 8.35 11.60 -0.20
N PRO A 148 8.26 12.00 1.09
CA PRO A 148 7.86 11.09 2.16
C PRO A 148 6.36 10.78 2.15
N SER A 149 5.53 11.72 1.71
CA SER A 149 4.08 11.59 1.75
C SER A 149 3.35 12.48 0.74
N LEU A 150 2.09 12.12 0.47
CA LEU A 150 1.13 12.93 -0.28
C LEU A 150 -0.09 13.23 0.59
N ALA A 151 -0.55 14.48 0.57
CA ALA A 151 -1.88 14.85 1.00
C ALA A 151 -2.78 14.90 -0.24
N ILE A 152 -3.88 14.17 -0.21
CA ILE A 152 -4.82 14.04 -1.32
C ILE A 152 -6.20 14.49 -0.85
N SER A 153 -6.87 15.35 -1.62
CA SER A 153 -8.25 15.74 -1.40
C SER A 153 -9.06 15.44 -2.66
N VAL A 154 -10.19 14.78 -2.48
CA VAL A 154 -11.15 14.48 -3.54
C VAL A 154 -12.43 15.27 -3.28
N LYS A 155 -12.80 16.13 -4.22
CA LYS A 155 -14.01 17.00 -4.13
C LYS A 155 -15.02 16.63 -5.19
N GLU A 156 -16.27 16.44 -4.79
CA GLU A 156 -17.41 16.21 -5.68
C GLU A 156 -18.68 16.76 -5.07
N ASN A 157 -19.39 17.62 -5.83
CA ASN A 157 -20.71 18.18 -5.45
C ASN A 157 -20.79 18.72 -4.00
N GLY A 158 -19.76 19.47 -3.58
CA GLY A 158 -19.70 20.04 -2.23
C GLY A 158 -19.21 19.11 -1.12
N SER A 159 -19.05 17.81 -1.41
CA SER A 159 -18.38 16.86 -0.52
C SER A 159 -16.87 16.88 -0.74
N GLU A 160 -16.09 16.76 0.32
CA GLU A 160 -14.63 16.65 0.27
C GLU A 160 -14.18 15.48 1.14
N ILE A 161 -13.32 14.61 0.58
CA ILE A 161 -12.70 13.49 1.27
C ILE A 161 -11.19 13.70 1.22
N LYS A 162 -10.52 13.69 2.37
CA LYS A 162 -9.08 13.95 2.50
C LYS A 162 -8.35 12.72 3.00
N GLY A 163 -7.14 12.52 2.52
CA GLY A 163 -6.27 11.46 2.99
C GLY A 163 -4.80 11.79 2.89
N MET A 164 -4.04 11.14 3.77
CA MET A 164 -2.58 11.18 3.79
C MET A 164 -2.02 9.82 3.44
N ILE A 165 -1.08 9.78 2.50
CA ILE A 165 -0.39 8.56 2.06
C ILE A 165 1.09 8.68 2.31
N ALA A 166 1.66 7.80 3.12
CA ALA A 166 3.09 7.68 3.28
C ALA A 166 3.68 6.93 2.07
N LEU A 167 4.70 7.51 1.43
CA LEU A 167 5.29 6.97 0.19
C LEU A 167 6.57 6.16 0.39
N ASN A 168 7.00 5.97 1.64
CA ASN A 168 8.17 5.13 1.93
C ASN A 168 8.01 3.74 1.29
N GLY A 169 9.05 3.29 0.56
CA GLY A 169 9.05 2.03 -0.19
C GLY A 169 8.28 2.05 -1.51
N LEU A 170 7.80 3.20 -1.97
CA LEU A 170 7.15 3.30 -3.29
C LEU A 170 8.08 2.87 -4.42
N ARG A 171 9.36 3.23 -4.38
CA ARG A 171 10.32 2.91 -5.44
C ARG A 171 10.43 1.40 -5.66
N GLU A 172 10.61 0.64 -4.60
CA GLU A 172 10.75 -0.80 -4.64
C GLU A 172 9.45 -1.48 -5.11
N ALA A 173 8.32 -1.01 -4.58
CA ALA A 173 7.00 -1.50 -4.96
C ALA A 173 6.69 -1.19 -6.44
N TYR A 174 7.03 0.01 -6.89
CA TYR A 174 6.82 0.44 -8.28
C TYR A 174 7.68 -0.37 -9.26
N ASN A 175 8.95 -0.64 -8.93
CA ASN A 175 9.81 -1.50 -9.75
C ASN A 175 9.26 -2.93 -9.84
N SER A 176 8.73 -3.47 -8.75
CA SER A 176 8.07 -4.78 -8.73
C SER A 176 6.81 -4.79 -9.61
N LEU A 177 6.05 -3.69 -9.62
CA LEU A 177 4.91 -3.52 -10.49
C LEU A 177 5.33 -3.52 -11.96
N LEU A 178 6.33 -2.71 -12.35
CA LEU A 178 6.82 -2.63 -13.72
C LEU A 178 7.30 -3.98 -14.25
N ALA A 179 8.04 -4.74 -13.45
CA ALA A 179 8.49 -6.09 -13.81
C ALA A 179 7.32 -7.05 -14.09
N SER A 180 6.13 -6.76 -13.56
CA SER A 180 4.92 -7.56 -13.74
C SER A 180 4.02 -7.04 -14.87
N CYS A 181 4.18 -5.78 -15.31
CA CYS A 181 3.43 -5.18 -16.41
C CYS A 181 3.91 -5.63 -17.80
N SER A 182 5.15 -6.07 -17.90
CA SER A 182 5.81 -6.41 -19.17
C SER A 182 5.71 -7.89 -19.56
N GLN A 183 4.85 -8.65 -18.86
CA GLN A 183 4.66 -10.09 -19.12
C GLN A 183 3.35 -10.38 -19.85
#